data_34af5aa9fc1afed55d3a105c7486dadd
#
_entry.id   34af5aa9fc1afed55d3a105c7486dadd
#
_cell.length_a   1.000
_cell.length_b   1.000
_cell.length_c   1.000
_cell.angle_alpha   90.00
_cell.angle_beta   90.00
_cell.angle_gamma   90.00
#
_symmetry.space_group_name_H-M   'P 1'
#
loop_
_entity.id
_entity.type
_entity.pdbx_description
1 polymer ?
#
loop_
_entity_poly.entity_id
_entity_poly.type
_entity_poly.pdbx_seq_one_letter_code
_entity_poly.pdbx_strand_id
1 'polypeptide(L)'
;MEESFEFSRLIVITVLAGISAQVIAEYLKVPSIVFLLLFGILLGHDCFNVLHPQHLGVGLETIIALSVAIILFDGGLNLQLRDLGKVSGSLRNLVTIGTLITLICGGMAAHWLAEFPWPIAFLYASLVVVTGPTVIGPLLKQVPVDRKVATLLEGEGVLIDPVGAILAVVVLNTILNSNAAFLEIVSDLLLRLGIGALIGAAGSWLLSLILKRANYMSEDLKNLVVLAGVWGIYGLSQMSRSESGLMAVVVAGIVLRASSIPEERLLRRFKGQLTVLCASVLFILLAADLSIASIFALGWGGLCAVLTLMFLIRPLSIGLCTLKSDMNWRQKLFLAWVAPKGIVSVSVSSLFAILLTQRGINGGDSIKALVFLTIIMTVFIQGLSARWVASWLKITARSATGAVIIGCNPLSRLIARIFQEQEESVVLIDTDFIACEKAKAENLPVFQSSGLDQDVLEEAGIESMGTFLALTSNGEVNSVLAQRAVEEFQPPRVLAAFPDLSDPGSNKGKIGQAFIGKVPIKTWNQYISDGQVKLGKTILKQAGLSFQQAHLQALIRSGELLPLLVKRQYLQVVKAGEEWLAGDEIIYILHDPRPKLLKRLSGNTMSSRLALEKLPEVEEVPIAEPVQGQSKSI
;
A
#
# COMPACT_ATOMS: atom_id res chain seq x y z
N MET A 1 29.69 2.54 36.84
CA MET A 1 28.78 1.37 36.89
C MET A 1 27.30 1.80 36.91
N GLU A 2 26.92 2.79 37.70
CA GLU A 2 25.52 3.29 37.74
C GLU A 2 25.06 3.87 36.39
N GLU A 3 25.84 4.72 35.74
CA GLU A 3 25.50 5.27 34.42
C GLU A 3 25.33 4.20 33.33
N SER A 4 26.18 3.18 33.33
CA SER A 4 26.09 2.06 32.36
C SER A 4 24.84 1.20 32.60
N PHE A 5 24.42 1.06 33.85
CA PHE A 5 23.22 0.33 34.22
C PHE A 5 21.95 1.14 33.85
N GLU A 6 21.94 2.45 34.08
CA GLU A 6 20.85 3.33 33.70
C GLU A 6 20.66 3.36 32.17
N PHE A 7 21.76 3.41 31.42
CA PHE A 7 21.72 3.37 29.95
C PHE A 7 21.11 2.05 29.44
N SER A 8 21.55 0.92 29.99
CA SER A 8 21.03 -0.41 29.62
C SER A 8 19.55 -0.54 29.98
N ARG A 9 19.14 -0.07 31.16
CA ARG A 9 17.75 -0.04 31.61
C ARG A 9 16.87 0.76 30.67
N LEU A 10 17.31 1.94 30.26
CA LEU A 10 16.59 2.82 29.35
C LEU A 10 16.33 2.14 28.01
N ILE A 11 17.36 1.54 27.39
CA ILE A 11 17.21 0.83 26.13
C ILE A 11 16.24 -0.35 26.25
N VAL A 12 16.40 -1.18 27.29
CA VAL A 12 15.54 -2.36 27.51
C VAL A 12 14.08 -1.95 27.70
N ILE A 13 13.80 -0.95 28.53
CA ILE A 13 12.43 -0.47 28.76
C ILE A 13 11.84 0.11 27.45
N THR A 14 12.64 0.87 26.72
CA THR A 14 12.21 1.46 25.43
C THR A 14 11.82 0.37 24.43
N VAL A 15 12.63 -0.67 24.26
CA VAL A 15 12.33 -1.78 23.35
C VAL A 15 11.10 -2.55 23.80
N LEU A 16 10.99 -2.88 25.09
CA LEU A 16 9.82 -3.59 25.64
C LEU A 16 8.53 -2.79 25.46
N ALA A 17 8.57 -1.49 25.77
CA ALA A 17 7.41 -0.60 25.58
C ALA A 17 7.05 -0.48 24.09
N GLY A 18 8.05 -0.36 23.21
CA GLY A 18 7.85 -0.28 21.77
C GLY A 18 7.20 -1.52 21.19
N ILE A 19 7.70 -2.70 21.52
CA ILE A 19 7.11 -3.96 21.03
C ILE A 19 5.72 -4.19 21.64
N SER A 20 5.53 -3.88 22.93
CA SER A 20 4.21 -3.97 23.57
C SER A 20 3.18 -3.07 22.89
N ALA A 21 3.57 -1.83 22.53
CA ALA A 21 2.74 -0.90 21.78
C ALA A 21 2.35 -1.45 20.40
N GLN A 22 3.29 -2.10 19.70
CA GLN A 22 3.02 -2.74 18.40
C GLN A 22 2.01 -3.89 18.53
N VAL A 23 2.20 -4.78 19.52
CA VAL A 23 1.29 -5.92 19.77
C VAL A 23 -0.14 -5.43 20.09
N ILE A 24 -0.27 -4.43 20.95
CA ILE A 24 -1.58 -3.86 21.30
C ILE A 24 -2.24 -3.21 20.08
N ALA A 25 -1.46 -2.47 19.28
CA ALA A 25 -1.94 -1.83 18.05
C ALA A 25 -2.47 -2.85 17.04
N GLU A 26 -1.76 -3.95 16.85
CA GLU A 26 -2.17 -5.03 15.94
C GLU A 26 -3.45 -5.73 16.43
N TYR A 27 -3.55 -5.99 17.74
CA TYR A 27 -4.74 -6.57 18.34
C TYR A 27 -5.97 -5.67 18.18
N LEU A 28 -5.82 -4.37 18.42
CA LEU A 28 -6.91 -3.38 18.31
C LEU A 28 -7.16 -2.91 16.87
N LYS A 29 -6.29 -3.29 15.91
CA LYS A 29 -6.33 -2.84 14.51
C LYS A 29 -6.29 -1.32 14.37
N VAL A 30 -5.43 -0.68 15.16
CA VAL A 30 -5.18 0.77 15.19
C VAL A 30 -3.73 1.03 14.78
N PRO A 31 -3.41 2.14 14.09
CA PRO A 31 -2.03 2.46 13.74
C PRO A 31 -1.10 2.45 14.96
N SER A 32 -0.01 1.69 14.86
CA SER A 32 0.92 1.46 16.00
C SER A 32 1.53 2.73 16.56
N ILE A 33 1.70 3.74 15.72
CA ILE A 33 2.27 5.03 16.13
C ILE A 33 1.46 5.73 17.23
N VAL A 34 0.14 5.51 17.27
CA VAL A 34 -0.74 6.05 18.32
C VAL A 34 -0.31 5.54 19.70
N PHE A 35 -0.09 4.22 19.80
CA PHE A 35 0.35 3.59 21.05
C PHE A 35 1.82 3.88 21.36
N LEU A 36 2.67 3.98 20.35
CA LEU A 36 4.08 4.36 20.53
C LEU A 36 4.21 5.75 21.13
N LEU A 37 3.47 6.74 20.61
CA LEU A 37 3.43 8.08 21.18
C LEU A 37 2.84 8.08 22.58
N LEU A 38 1.72 7.38 22.79
CA LEU A 38 1.08 7.27 24.10
C LEU A 38 2.03 6.69 25.15
N PHE A 39 2.68 5.55 24.84
CA PHE A 39 3.61 4.91 25.76
C PHE A 39 4.84 5.75 26.01
N GLY A 40 5.37 6.43 24.97
CA GLY A 40 6.48 7.36 25.15
C GLY A 40 6.13 8.50 26.10
N ILE A 41 4.98 9.15 25.91
CA ILE A 41 4.51 10.24 26.80
C ILE A 41 4.29 9.72 28.24
N LEU A 42 3.63 8.56 28.39
CA LEU A 42 3.38 7.97 29.72
C LEU A 42 4.67 7.61 30.46
N LEU A 43 5.65 7.06 29.78
CA LEU A 43 6.93 6.67 30.39
C LEU A 43 7.92 7.84 30.53
N GLY A 44 7.64 8.97 29.87
CA GLY A 44 8.47 10.17 29.87
C GLY A 44 8.47 10.91 31.21
N HIS A 45 9.21 12.02 31.20
CA HIS A 45 9.47 12.86 32.37
C HIS A 45 8.20 13.38 33.07
N ASP A 46 7.18 13.78 32.30
CA ASP A 46 6.01 14.47 32.83
C ASP A 46 4.94 13.54 33.45
N CYS A 47 5.03 12.22 33.23
CA CYS A 47 4.07 11.25 33.76
C CYS A 47 4.73 10.28 34.76
N PHE A 48 5.18 9.10 34.28
CA PHE A 48 5.80 8.10 35.19
C PHE A 48 7.26 8.34 35.51
N ASN A 49 7.92 9.25 34.81
CA ASN A 49 9.33 9.61 35.01
C ASN A 49 10.29 8.42 34.98
N VAL A 50 10.07 7.48 34.06
CA VAL A 50 10.86 6.22 33.92
C VAL A 50 11.94 6.37 32.87
N LEU A 51 11.64 7.07 31.75
CA LEU A 51 12.54 7.27 30.63
C LEU A 51 13.06 8.70 30.59
N HIS A 52 14.40 8.82 30.61
CA HIS A 52 15.11 10.09 30.48
C HIS A 52 16.02 10.04 29.24
N PRO A 53 15.52 10.29 28.04
CA PRO A 53 16.31 10.21 26.80
C PRO A 53 17.53 11.15 26.81
N GLN A 54 17.47 12.24 27.57
CA GLN A 54 18.56 13.20 27.69
C GLN A 54 19.85 12.60 28.27
N HIS A 55 19.76 11.54 29.07
CA HIS A 55 20.94 10.82 29.60
C HIS A 55 21.72 10.09 28.50
N LEU A 56 21.13 9.88 27.32
CA LEU A 56 21.84 9.29 26.16
C LEU A 56 22.82 10.29 25.51
N GLY A 57 22.66 11.59 25.72
CA GLY A 57 23.52 12.61 25.14
C GLY A 57 23.71 12.44 23.60
N VAL A 58 24.96 12.42 23.16
CA VAL A 58 25.31 12.20 21.74
C VAL A 58 24.86 10.83 21.21
N GLY A 59 24.68 9.85 22.10
CA GLY A 59 24.20 8.52 21.75
C GLY A 59 22.77 8.54 21.20
N LEU A 60 21.91 9.45 21.71
CA LEU A 60 20.55 9.62 21.23
C LEU A 60 20.55 10.07 19.76
N GLU A 61 21.36 11.07 19.41
CA GLU A 61 21.47 11.59 18.03
C GLU A 61 21.96 10.50 17.07
N THR A 62 22.94 9.70 17.51
CA THR A 62 23.46 8.58 16.70
C THR A 62 22.43 7.49 16.46
N ILE A 63 21.69 7.10 17.51
CA ILE A 63 20.60 6.11 17.40
C ILE A 63 19.52 6.61 16.44
N ILE A 64 19.14 7.88 16.56
CA ILE A 64 18.17 8.53 15.69
C ILE A 64 18.66 8.48 14.23
N ALA A 65 19.88 8.96 13.97
CA ALA A 65 20.44 9.04 12.63
C ALA A 65 20.52 7.67 11.92
N LEU A 66 21.05 6.67 12.60
CA LEU A 66 21.19 5.31 12.05
C LEU A 66 19.83 4.62 11.85
N SER A 67 18.88 4.86 12.76
CA SER A 67 17.53 4.31 12.65
C SER A 67 16.75 4.97 11.51
N VAL A 68 16.82 6.29 11.37
CA VAL A 68 16.19 7.04 10.27
C VAL A 68 16.78 6.61 8.92
N ALA A 69 18.09 6.38 8.84
CA ALA A 69 18.75 5.87 7.63
C ALA A 69 18.16 4.51 7.18
N ILE A 70 17.94 3.57 8.11
CA ILE A 70 17.31 2.27 7.81
C ILE A 70 15.87 2.46 7.33
N ILE A 71 15.09 3.26 8.03
CA ILE A 71 13.67 3.52 7.75
C ILE A 71 13.51 4.13 6.36
N LEU A 72 14.31 5.13 6.02
CA LEU A 72 14.25 5.80 4.72
C LEU A 72 14.73 4.90 3.57
N PHE A 73 15.75 4.09 3.83
CA PHE A 73 16.20 3.10 2.87
C PHE A 73 15.12 2.05 2.57
N ASP A 74 14.46 1.53 3.60
CA ASP A 74 13.33 0.60 3.46
C ASP A 74 12.17 1.26 2.70
N GLY A 75 11.85 2.52 3.03
CA GLY A 75 10.88 3.32 2.28
C GLY A 75 11.23 3.41 0.79
N GLY A 76 12.49 3.74 0.46
CA GLY A 76 12.97 3.79 -0.92
C GLY A 76 12.91 2.45 -1.64
N LEU A 77 13.22 1.35 -0.94
CA LEU A 77 13.16 -0.01 -1.46
C LEU A 77 11.73 -0.46 -1.77
N ASN A 78 10.74 0.01 -1.02
CA ASN A 78 9.34 -0.35 -1.22
C ASN A 78 8.67 0.42 -2.37
N LEU A 79 9.29 1.50 -2.87
CA LEU A 79 8.76 2.29 -3.98
C LEU A 79 8.86 1.53 -5.32
N GLN A 80 7.71 1.28 -5.95
CA GLN A 80 7.63 0.68 -7.29
C GLN A 80 7.75 1.76 -8.37
N LEU A 81 8.88 1.81 -9.07
CA LEU A 81 9.16 2.82 -10.12
C LEU A 81 8.10 2.86 -11.22
N ARG A 82 7.52 1.72 -11.58
CA ARG A 82 6.46 1.63 -12.60
C ARG A 82 5.17 2.35 -12.17
N ASP A 83 4.78 2.23 -10.91
CA ASP A 83 3.59 2.89 -10.39
C ASP A 83 3.83 4.37 -10.11
N LEU A 84 5.04 4.72 -9.66
CA LEU A 84 5.48 6.11 -9.58
C LEU A 84 5.38 6.81 -10.93
N GLY A 85 5.68 6.14 -12.03
CA GLY A 85 5.52 6.67 -13.39
C GLY A 85 4.10 7.16 -13.68
N LYS A 86 3.07 6.46 -13.20
CA LYS A 86 1.65 6.81 -13.41
C LYS A 86 1.20 8.05 -12.63
N VAL A 87 1.85 8.34 -11.51
CA VAL A 87 1.54 9.49 -10.62
C VAL A 87 2.65 10.52 -10.58
N SER A 88 3.69 10.37 -11.41
CA SER A 88 4.93 11.16 -11.37
C SER A 88 4.70 12.67 -11.44
N GLY A 89 3.76 13.13 -12.24
CA GLY A 89 3.42 14.55 -12.34
C GLY A 89 2.88 15.13 -11.04
N SER A 90 1.91 14.45 -10.42
CA SER A 90 1.33 14.86 -9.13
C SER A 90 2.34 14.75 -8.00
N LEU A 91 3.12 13.67 -7.97
CA LEU A 91 4.15 13.45 -6.96
C LEU A 91 5.24 14.53 -7.02
N ARG A 92 5.76 14.83 -8.22
CA ARG A 92 6.73 15.91 -8.42
C ARG A 92 6.18 17.25 -7.94
N ASN A 93 4.92 17.57 -8.30
CA ASN A 93 4.29 18.81 -7.88
C ASN A 93 4.13 18.87 -6.35
N LEU A 94 3.78 17.76 -5.68
CA LEU A 94 3.69 17.70 -4.22
C LEU A 94 5.04 17.94 -3.54
N VAL A 95 6.09 17.29 -4.03
CA VAL A 95 7.44 17.43 -3.46
C VAL A 95 8.06 18.80 -3.75
N THR A 96 7.63 19.52 -4.79
CA THR A 96 8.14 20.85 -5.13
C THR A 96 7.17 21.97 -4.74
N ILE A 97 6.08 22.11 -5.46
CA ILE A 97 5.07 23.17 -5.25
C ILE A 97 4.37 23.00 -3.89
N GLY A 98 4.03 21.77 -3.52
CA GLY A 98 3.40 21.47 -2.23
C GLY A 98 4.29 21.84 -1.05
N THR A 99 5.59 21.57 -1.16
CA THR A 99 6.62 22.02 -0.20
C THR A 99 6.63 23.55 -0.06
N LEU A 100 6.65 24.29 -1.15
CA LEU A 100 6.65 25.75 -1.15
C LEU A 100 5.35 26.30 -0.55
N ILE A 101 4.19 25.75 -0.89
CA ILE A 101 2.89 26.15 -0.32
C ILE A 101 2.91 25.93 1.19
N THR A 102 3.35 24.75 1.64
CA THR A 102 3.40 24.43 3.07
C THR A 102 4.40 25.32 3.81
N LEU A 103 5.56 25.58 3.22
CA LEU A 103 6.57 26.47 3.82
C LEU A 103 6.03 27.90 3.98
N ILE A 104 5.47 28.48 2.93
CA ILE A 104 4.98 29.86 2.95
C ILE A 104 3.75 29.99 3.82
N CYS A 105 2.70 29.20 3.53
CA CYS A 105 1.44 29.31 4.27
C CYS A 105 1.58 28.81 5.72
N GLY A 106 2.41 27.78 5.97
CA GLY A 106 2.71 27.28 7.31
C GLY A 106 3.50 28.30 8.13
N GLY A 107 4.47 28.99 7.52
CA GLY A 107 5.20 30.07 8.15
C GLY A 107 4.28 31.25 8.52
N MET A 108 3.40 31.66 7.60
CA MET A 108 2.39 32.67 7.88
C MET A 108 1.44 32.26 9.01
N ALA A 109 0.97 31.02 9.01
CA ALA A 109 0.10 30.51 10.07
C ALA A 109 0.80 30.49 11.43
N ALA A 110 2.05 30.06 11.50
CA ALA A 110 2.83 30.07 12.74
C ALA A 110 3.13 31.50 13.25
N HIS A 111 3.39 32.43 12.33
CA HIS A 111 3.61 33.83 12.71
C HIS A 111 2.35 34.50 13.24
N TRP A 112 1.24 34.42 12.52
CA TRP A 112 0.03 35.19 12.89
C TRP A 112 -0.85 34.50 13.94
N LEU A 113 -0.85 33.16 13.99
CA LEU A 113 -1.69 32.43 14.95
C LEU A 113 -0.94 32.01 16.20
N ALA A 114 0.31 31.51 16.06
CA ALA A 114 1.13 31.08 17.19
C ALA A 114 2.10 32.20 17.67
N GLU A 115 2.03 33.41 17.08
CA GLU A 115 2.83 34.60 17.43
C GLU A 115 4.34 34.38 17.36
N PHE A 116 4.81 33.47 16.49
CA PHE A 116 6.24 33.24 16.36
C PHE A 116 6.91 34.33 15.52
N PRO A 117 8.15 34.74 15.88
CA PRO A 117 8.97 35.57 14.98
C PRO A 117 9.13 34.92 13.63
N TRP A 118 9.20 35.69 12.54
CA TRP A 118 9.31 35.17 11.16
C TRP A 118 10.37 34.09 10.97
N PRO A 119 11.61 34.21 11.44
CA PRO A 119 12.62 33.18 11.29
C PRO A 119 12.20 31.85 11.91
N ILE A 120 11.66 31.90 13.14
CA ILE A 120 11.19 30.73 13.89
C ILE A 120 9.94 30.12 13.25
N ALA A 121 9.04 30.95 12.73
CA ALA A 121 7.84 30.51 12.01
C ALA A 121 8.18 29.75 10.71
N PHE A 122 9.14 30.24 9.91
CA PHE A 122 9.61 29.53 8.72
C PHE A 122 10.40 28.27 9.06
N LEU A 123 11.15 28.27 10.16
CA LEU A 123 11.84 27.07 10.63
C LEU A 123 10.83 25.99 11.03
N TYR A 124 9.79 26.33 11.79
CA TYR A 124 8.68 25.41 12.05
C TYR A 124 8.03 24.91 10.76
N ALA A 125 7.70 25.81 9.84
CA ALA A 125 7.06 25.44 8.58
C ALA A 125 7.91 24.47 7.76
N SER A 126 9.23 24.66 7.71
CA SER A 126 10.15 23.75 7.01
C SER A 126 10.16 22.33 7.61
N LEU A 127 10.05 22.23 8.94
CA LEU A 127 9.97 20.95 9.66
C LEU A 127 8.65 20.21 9.39
N VAL A 128 7.52 20.94 9.34
CA VAL A 128 6.19 20.33 9.12
C VAL A 128 5.83 20.13 7.64
N VAL A 129 6.69 20.50 6.70
CA VAL A 129 6.59 20.06 5.30
C VAL A 129 6.60 18.53 5.23
N VAL A 130 7.44 17.90 6.01
CA VAL A 130 7.67 16.44 6.01
C VAL A 130 6.42 15.66 6.38
N THR A 131 6.09 14.63 5.58
CA THR A 131 5.06 13.62 5.87
C THR A 131 5.75 12.28 6.06
N GLY A 132 5.54 11.62 7.22
CA GLY A 132 6.36 10.46 7.57
C GLY A 132 5.94 9.15 6.89
N PRO A 133 6.83 8.48 6.13
CA PRO A 133 6.56 7.16 5.54
C PRO A 133 6.32 6.10 6.62
N THR A 134 6.93 6.26 7.78
CA THR A 134 6.76 5.38 8.96
C THR A 134 5.34 5.37 9.51
N VAL A 135 4.57 6.41 9.26
CA VAL A 135 3.16 6.53 9.67
C VAL A 135 2.24 6.08 8.53
N ILE A 136 2.55 6.50 7.31
CA ILE A 136 1.74 6.22 6.11
C ILE A 136 1.72 4.74 5.79
N GLY A 137 2.85 4.04 5.81
CA GLY A 137 2.94 2.62 5.48
C GLY A 137 2.05 1.73 6.38
N PRO A 138 2.18 1.77 7.73
CA PRO A 138 1.29 1.05 8.63
C PRO A 138 -0.18 1.46 8.50
N LEU A 139 -0.47 2.74 8.24
CA LEU A 139 -1.83 3.24 8.03
C LEU A 139 -2.46 2.60 6.79
N LEU A 140 -1.77 2.57 5.66
CA LEU A 140 -2.25 2.00 4.41
C LEU A 140 -2.45 0.48 4.49
N LYS A 141 -1.65 -0.23 5.29
CA LYS A 141 -1.87 -1.65 5.57
C LYS A 141 -3.20 -1.92 6.29
N GLN A 142 -3.64 -0.99 7.14
CA GLN A 142 -4.89 -1.11 7.90
C GLN A 142 -6.09 -0.52 7.17
N VAL A 143 -5.86 0.43 6.28
CA VAL A 143 -6.87 1.13 5.49
C VAL A 143 -6.54 0.91 4.01
N PRO A 144 -6.89 -0.25 3.44
CA PRO A 144 -6.63 -0.52 2.03
C PRO A 144 -7.42 0.47 1.18
N VAL A 145 -6.72 1.32 0.44
CA VAL A 145 -7.26 2.32 -0.47
C VAL A 145 -6.85 2.03 -1.90
N ASP A 146 -7.46 2.76 -2.84
CA ASP A 146 -7.08 2.70 -4.26
C ASP A 146 -5.56 2.83 -4.45
N ARG A 147 -4.99 2.00 -5.34
CA ARG A 147 -3.53 1.92 -5.57
C ARG A 147 -2.92 3.26 -5.98
N LYS A 148 -3.61 4.09 -6.77
CA LYS A 148 -3.10 5.43 -7.14
C LYS A 148 -2.92 6.32 -5.92
N VAL A 149 -3.88 6.25 -4.99
CA VAL A 149 -3.85 7.01 -3.72
C VAL A 149 -2.73 6.50 -2.83
N ALA A 150 -2.63 5.17 -2.67
CA ALA A 150 -1.57 4.55 -1.86
C ALA A 150 -0.17 4.90 -2.40
N THR A 151 0.07 4.69 -3.69
CA THR A 151 1.36 4.99 -4.34
C THR A 151 1.74 6.47 -4.22
N LEU A 152 0.76 7.39 -4.31
CA LEU A 152 1.04 8.82 -4.19
C LEU A 152 1.40 9.20 -2.75
N LEU A 153 0.69 8.65 -1.75
CA LEU A 153 1.00 8.89 -0.33
C LEU A 153 2.35 8.29 0.08
N GLU A 154 2.64 7.06 -0.33
CA GLU A 154 3.93 6.41 -0.05
C GLU A 154 5.08 7.14 -0.74
N GLY A 155 4.92 7.48 -2.02
CA GLY A 155 5.91 8.22 -2.77
C GLY A 155 6.16 9.61 -2.19
N GLU A 156 5.09 10.33 -1.81
CA GLU A 156 5.22 11.61 -1.12
C GLU A 156 6.00 11.44 0.19
N GLY A 157 5.58 10.52 1.07
CA GLY A 157 6.22 10.31 2.36
C GLY A 157 7.72 10.05 2.26
N VAL A 158 8.12 9.17 1.33
CA VAL A 158 9.54 8.80 1.19
C VAL A 158 10.39 9.92 0.58
N LEU A 159 9.87 10.64 -0.43
CA LEU A 159 10.63 11.67 -1.12
C LEU A 159 10.64 13.02 -0.39
N ILE A 160 9.60 13.33 0.37
CA ILE A 160 9.50 14.61 1.10
C ILE A 160 10.39 14.64 2.34
N ASP A 161 10.69 13.48 2.95
CA ASP A 161 11.50 13.40 4.17
C ASP A 161 12.91 14.00 3.97
N PRO A 162 13.73 13.56 3.00
CA PRO A 162 15.04 14.17 2.79
C PRO A 162 14.95 15.62 2.30
N VAL A 163 13.95 15.94 1.47
CA VAL A 163 13.75 17.32 0.99
C VAL A 163 13.44 18.27 2.13
N GLY A 164 12.52 17.89 3.01
CA GLY A 164 12.13 18.72 4.15
C GLY A 164 13.21 18.84 5.22
N ALA A 165 13.94 17.75 5.52
CA ALA A 165 15.05 17.80 6.46
C ALA A 165 16.18 18.73 5.98
N ILE A 166 16.58 18.61 4.69
CA ILE A 166 17.59 19.49 4.10
C ILE A 166 17.08 20.94 4.06
N LEU A 167 15.81 21.15 3.69
CA LEU A 167 15.20 22.48 3.70
C LEU A 167 15.24 23.10 5.09
N ALA A 168 14.94 22.33 6.14
CA ALA A 168 14.96 22.79 7.52
C ALA A 168 16.38 23.20 7.97
N VAL A 169 17.41 22.43 7.59
CA VAL A 169 18.82 22.80 7.85
C VAL A 169 19.21 24.07 7.09
N VAL A 170 18.78 24.21 5.85
CA VAL A 170 19.05 25.42 5.04
C VAL A 170 18.39 26.65 5.66
N VAL A 171 17.14 26.53 6.12
CA VAL A 171 16.44 27.62 6.83
C VAL A 171 17.15 27.95 8.15
N LEU A 172 17.58 26.94 8.93
CA LEU A 172 18.35 27.17 10.16
C LEU A 172 19.66 27.90 9.87
N ASN A 173 20.41 27.46 8.87
CA ASN A 173 21.67 28.11 8.50
C ASN A 173 21.46 29.58 8.09
N THR A 174 20.34 29.89 7.43
CA THR A 174 19.97 31.25 7.08
C THR A 174 19.67 32.10 8.32
N ILE A 175 19.06 31.51 9.34
CA ILE A 175 18.81 32.18 10.63
C ILE A 175 20.13 32.47 11.38
N LEU A 176 21.04 31.50 11.36
CA LEU A 176 22.33 31.62 12.03
C LEU A 176 23.31 32.55 11.30
N ASN A 177 23.19 32.67 9.96
CA ASN A 177 24.04 33.48 9.11
C ASN A 177 23.18 34.48 8.33
N SER A 178 22.90 35.63 8.94
CA SER A 178 21.96 36.66 8.44
C SER A 178 22.33 37.30 7.08
N ASN A 179 23.52 37.02 6.52
CA ASN A 179 24.03 37.64 5.28
C ASN A 179 23.99 36.71 4.04
N ALA A 180 23.37 35.51 4.12
CA ALA A 180 23.37 34.59 2.99
C ALA A 180 22.44 35.09 1.86
N ALA A 181 22.94 35.18 0.63
CA ALA A 181 22.12 35.52 -0.53
C ALA A 181 21.14 34.39 -0.89
N PHE A 182 19.95 34.72 -1.39
CA PHE A 182 18.94 33.75 -1.79
C PHE A 182 19.48 32.67 -2.74
N LEU A 183 20.35 33.06 -3.66
CA LEU A 183 20.99 32.13 -4.63
C LEU A 183 21.90 31.10 -3.93
N GLU A 184 22.59 31.52 -2.87
CA GLU A 184 23.44 30.63 -2.06
C GLU A 184 22.59 29.61 -1.30
N ILE A 185 21.44 30.01 -0.78
CA ILE A 185 20.49 29.15 -0.09
C ILE A 185 19.97 28.06 -1.03
N VAL A 186 19.51 28.43 -2.23
CA VAL A 186 19.02 27.50 -3.24
C VAL A 186 20.13 26.57 -3.74
N SER A 187 21.34 27.10 -3.97
CA SER A 187 22.48 26.29 -4.41
C SER A 187 22.92 25.28 -3.35
N ASP A 188 22.91 25.63 -2.06
CA ASP A 188 23.25 24.70 -0.98
C ASP A 188 22.21 23.57 -0.86
N LEU A 189 20.94 23.89 -0.99
CA LEU A 189 19.85 22.89 -1.03
C LEU A 189 20.06 21.90 -2.18
N LEU A 190 20.29 22.40 -3.40
CA LEU A 190 20.48 21.55 -4.59
C LEU A 190 21.75 20.72 -4.52
N LEU A 191 22.84 21.28 -3.96
CA LEU A 191 24.10 20.55 -3.78
C LEU A 191 23.95 19.40 -2.77
N ARG A 192 23.28 19.61 -1.64
CA ARG A 192 23.02 18.54 -0.64
C ARG A 192 22.19 17.42 -1.23
N LEU A 193 21.10 17.75 -1.93
CA LEU A 193 20.26 16.77 -2.63
C LEU A 193 21.06 16.04 -3.73
N GLY A 194 21.81 16.76 -4.54
CA GLY A 194 22.59 16.20 -5.65
C GLY A 194 23.72 15.27 -5.18
N ILE A 195 24.52 15.70 -4.19
CA ILE A 195 25.60 14.90 -3.63
C ILE A 195 25.03 13.64 -2.97
N GLY A 196 23.95 13.77 -2.18
CA GLY A 196 23.27 12.64 -1.58
C GLY A 196 22.79 11.65 -2.64
N ALA A 197 22.10 12.11 -3.67
CA ALA A 197 21.62 11.28 -4.76
C ALA A 197 22.75 10.55 -5.51
N LEU A 198 23.85 11.23 -5.80
CA LEU A 198 25.01 10.64 -6.48
C LEU A 198 25.68 9.55 -5.64
N ILE A 199 25.97 9.85 -4.37
CA ILE A 199 26.61 8.88 -3.45
C ILE A 199 25.67 7.69 -3.22
N GLY A 200 24.36 7.94 -3.05
CA GLY A 200 23.36 6.90 -2.88
C GLY A 200 23.26 5.98 -4.10
N ALA A 201 23.20 6.56 -5.30
CA ALA A 201 23.13 5.79 -6.54
C ALA A 201 24.41 4.97 -6.78
N ALA A 202 25.60 5.60 -6.65
CA ALA A 202 26.88 4.93 -6.85
C ALA A 202 27.13 3.83 -5.81
N GLY A 203 26.87 4.12 -4.52
CA GLY A 203 27.04 3.15 -3.43
C GLY A 203 26.10 1.97 -3.57
N SER A 204 24.85 2.21 -3.91
CA SER A 204 23.86 1.14 -4.11
C SER A 204 24.13 0.31 -5.36
N TRP A 205 24.61 0.93 -6.44
CA TRP A 205 25.05 0.20 -7.63
C TRP A 205 26.22 -0.74 -7.31
N LEU A 206 27.23 -0.24 -6.55
CA LEU A 206 28.35 -1.06 -6.09
C LEU A 206 27.86 -2.20 -5.19
N LEU A 207 26.96 -1.92 -4.24
CA LEU A 207 26.35 -2.92 -3.36
C LEU A 207 25.62 -4.00 -4.15
N SER A 208 24.84 -3.60 -5.17
CA SER A 208 24.17 -4.53 -6.09
C SER A 208 25.15 -5.44 -6.84
N LEU A 209 26.29 -4.89 -7.30
CA LEU A 209 27.36 -5.67 -7.94
C LEU A 209 27.95 -6.72 -6.99
N ILE A 210 28.22 -6.33 -5.74
CA ILE A 210 28.73 -7.22 -4.71
C ILE A 210 27.74 -8.37 -4.47
N LEU A 211 26.46 -8.05 -4.25
CA LEU A 211 25.41 -9.04 -3.98
C LEU A 211 25.18 -10.00 -5.15
N LYS A 212 25.22 -9.53 -6.40
CA LYS A 212 25.08 -10.37 -7.60
C LYS A 212 26.25 -11.35 -7.80
N ARG A 213 27.46 -10.95 -7.40
CA ARG A 213 28.67 -11.79 -7.52
C ARG A 213 28.88 -12.71 -6.32
N ALA A 214 28.24 -12.45 -5.21
CA ALA A 214 28.43 -13.12 -3.93
C ALA A 214 27.55 -14.37 -3.78
N ASN A 215 27.57 -15.29 -4.74
CA ASN A 215 26.81 -16.56 -4.67
C ASN A 215 27.30 -17.48 -3.53
N TYR A 216 28.47 -17.22 -2.96
CA TYR A 216 29.03 -17.95 -1.82
C TYR A 216 28.52 -17.46 -0.46
N MET A 217 27.83 -16.32 -0.40
CA MET A 217 27.31 -15.76 0.84
C MET A 217 25.97 -16.39 1.19
N SER A 218 25.79 -16.72 2.47
CA SER A 218 24.48 -17.09 3.01
C SER A 218 23.52 -15.88 2.93
N GLU A 219 22.23 -16.16 2.92
CA GLU A 219 21.18 -15.14 2.89
C GLU A 219 21.27 -14.16 4.06
N ASP A 220 21.55 -14.67 5.27
CA ASP A 220 21.73 -13.85 6.46
C ASP A 220 22.92 -12.90 6.32
N LEU A 221 24.04 -13.38 5.74
CA LEU A 221 25.21 -12.53 5.50
C LEU A 221 24.94 -11.45 4.47
N LYS A 222 24.18 -11.74 3.41
CA LYS A 222 23.75 -10.73 2.43
C LYS A 222 22.92 -9.62 3.09
N ASN A 223 22.02 -9.98 4.03
CA ASN A 223 21.24 -9.01 4.80
C ASN A 223 22.11 -8.07 5.63
N LEU A 224 23.13 -8.61 6.30
CA LEU A 224 24.09 -7.83 7.08
C LEU A 224 24.97 -6.94 6.20
N VAL A 225 25.41 -7.42 5.04
CA VAL A 225 26.17 -6.63 4.05
C VAL A 225 25.33 -5.45 3.56
N VAL A 226 24.05 -5.64 3.30
CA VAL A 226 23.16 -4.53 2.92
C VAL A 226 23.01 -3.53 4.07
N LEU A 227 22.81 -3.99 5.30
CA LEU A 227 22.72 -3.11 6.47
C LEU A 227 23.99 -2.27 6.66
N ALA A 228 25.15 -2.91 6.59
CA ALA A 228 26.45 -2.23 6.67
C ALA A 228 26.63 -1.25 5.49
N GLY A 229 26.21 -1.65 4.29
CA GLY A 229 26.24 -0.80 3.10
C GLY A 229 25.37 0.45 3.23
N VAL A 230 24.16 0.32 3.79
CA VAL A 230 23.25 1.46 4.05
C VAL A 230 23.90 2.47 5.00
N TRP A 231 24.44 2.01 6.13
CA TRP A 231 25.11 2.88 7.07
C TRP A 231 26.40 3.46 6.49
N GLY A 232 27.14 2.70 5.66
CA GLY A 232 28.32 3.19 4.95
C GLY A 232 27.96 4.31 3.95
N ILE A 233 26.92 4.13 3.14
CA ILE A 233 26.41 5.14 2.20
C ILE A 233 25.96 6.39 2.95
N TYR A 234 25.18 6.21 4.03
CA TYR A 234 24.73 7.30 4.88
C TYR A 234 25.92 8.10 5.43
N GLY A 235 26.87 7.42 6.08
CA GLY A 235 28.05 8.04 6.69
C GLY A 235 28.95 8.76 5.69
N LEU A 236 29.25 8.15 4.54
CA LEU A 236 30.05 8.78 3.48
C LEU A 236 29.38 10.05 2.94
N SER A 237 28.06 10.00 2.75
CA SER A 237 27.33 11.17 2.29
C SER A 237 27.30 12.26 3.36
N GLN A 238 27.06 11.91 4.61
CA GLN A 238 27.01 12.84 5.74
C GLN A 238 28.37 13.52 5.99
N MET A 239 29.49 12.80 5.78
CA MET A 239 30.84 13.37 5.85
C MET A 239 31.12 14.35 4.69
N SER A 240 30.52 14.14 3.51
CA SER A 240 30.69 15.02 2.35
C SER A 240 29.92 16.34 2.54
N ARG A 241 28.68 16.24 3.00
CA ARG A 241 27.82 17.39 3.35
C ARG A 241 26.81 16.95 4.40
N SER A 242 26.64 17.76 5.45
CA SER A 242 25.64 17.46 6.51
C SER A 242 24.23 17.32 5.91
N GLU A 243 23.45 16.36 6.41
CA GLU A 243 22.09 16.01 6.01
C GLU A 243 21.92 15.43 4.58
N SER A 244 22.98 15.37 3.76
CA SER A 244 22.90 14.71 2.45
C SER A 244 22.74 13.19 2.57
N GLY A 245 23.09 12.60 3.72
CA GLY A 245 22.94 11.18 4.03
C GLY A 245 21.50 10.67 3.92
N LEU A 246 20.51 11.50 4.27
CA LEU A 246 19.09 11.14 4.16
C LEU A 246 18.67 10.89 2.71
N MET A 247 19.10 11.78 1.79
CA MET A 247 18.83 11.61 0.36
C MET A 247 19.59 10.41 -0.21
N ALA A 248 20.82 10.19 0.25
CA ALA A 248 21.64 9.07 -0.21
C ALA A 248 20.98 7.72 0.09
N VAL A 249 20.45 7.50 1.28
CA VAL A 249 19.82 6.22 1.63
C VAL A 249 18.47 6.00 0.92
N VAL A 250 17.69 7.05 0.68
CA VAL A 250 16.46 6.95 -0.12
C VAL A 250 16.78 6.53 -1.55
N VAL A 251 17.73 7.22 -2.21
CA VAL A 251 18.14 6.89 -3.56
C VAL A 251 18.78 5.50 -3.61
N ALA A 252 19.56 5.13 -2.59
CA ALA A 252 20.13 3.79 -2.49
C ALA A 252 19.05 2.71 -2.45
N GLY A 253 17.96 2.91 -1.70
CA GLY A 253 16.82 1.99 -1.67
C GLY A 253 16.16 1.84 -3.05
N ILE A 254 15.88 2.96 -3.72
CA ILE A 254 15.28 2.98 -5.06
C ILE A 254 16.17 2.26 -6.10
N VAL A 255 17.47 2.55 -6.10
CA VAL A 255 18.42 1.95 -7.06
C VAL A 255 18.59 0.45 -6.78
N LEU A 256 18.66 0.06 -5.51
CA LEU A 256 18.76 -1.35 -5.15
C LEU A 256 17.52 -2.14 -5.61
N ARG A 257 16.32 -1.57 -5.44
CA ARG A 257 15.06 -2.13 -5.97
C ARG A 257 15.10 -2.30 -7.48
N ALA A 258 15.57 -1.28 -8.21
CA ALA A 258 15.67 -1.32 -9.66
C ALA A 258 16.70 -2.33 -10.19
N SER A 259 17.63 -2.77 -9.32
CA SER A 259 18.74 -3.63 -9.70
C SER A 259 18.40 -5.13 -9.74
N SER A 260 17.17 -5.55 -9.40
CA SER A 260 16.70 -6.95 -9.39
C SER A 260 17.71 -7.91 -8.75
N ILE A 261 17.78 -7.92 -7.43
CA ILE A 261 18.72 -8.75 -6.68
C ILE A 261 18.12 -10.13 -6.45
N PRO A 262 18.89 -11.23 -6.61
CA PRO A 262 18.45 -12.55 -6.19
C PRO A 262 18.06 -12.54 -4.70
N GLU A 263 16.97 -13.24 -4.35
CA GLU A 263 16.51 -13.40 -2.96
C GLU A 263 16.01 -12.10 -2.27
N GLU A 264 15.44 -11.19 -3.02
CA GLU A 264 14.90 -9.91 -2.53
C GLU A 264 13.90 -10.06 -1.37
N ARG A 265 13.17 -11.18 -1.32
CA ARG A 265 12.14 -11.47 -0.28
C ARG A 265 12.68 -11.51 1.13
N LEU A 266 13.77 -12.25 1.35
CA LEU A 266 14.40 -12.37 2.68
C LEU A 266 14.98 -11.04 3.12
N LEU A 267 15.56 -10.33 2.18
CA LEU A 267 16.06 -8.98 2.37
C LEU A 267 14.95 -8.03 2.84
N ARG A 268 13.76 -8.07 2.24
CA ARG A 268 12.60 -7.24 2.63
C ARG A 268 12.06 -7.61 4.00
N ARG A 269 11.94 -8.91 4.30
CA ARG A 269 11.41 -9.37 5.59
C ARG A 269 12.28 -8.94 6.76
N PHE A 270 13.59 -9.16 6.68
CA PHE A 270 14.54 -8.75 7.70
C PHE A 270 14.53 -7.24 7.92
N LYS A 271 14.54 -6.46 6.83
CA LYS A 271 14.52 -4.99 6.91
C LYS A 271 13.21 -4.47 7.48
N GLY A 272 12.07 -5.03 7.07
CA GLY A 272 10.79 -4.64 7.64
C GLY A 272 10.73 -4.82 9.15
N GLN A 273 11.29 -5.91 9.69
CA GLN A 273 11.38 -6.13 11.14
C GLN A 273 12.30 -5.10 11.81
N LEU A 274 13.44 -4.80 11.18
CA LEU A 274 14.38 -3.83 11.71
C LEU A 274 13.79 -2.40 11.66
N THR A 275 13.08 -2.06 10.59
CA THR A 275 12.35 -0.79 10.46
C THR A 275 11.30 -0.63 11.57
N VAL A 276 10.53 -1.69 11.86
CA VAL A 276 9.54 -1.67 12.96
C VAL A 276 10.23 -1.47 14.31
N LEU A 277 11.35 -2.15 14.57
CA LEU A 277 12.11 -1.99 15.81
C LEU A 277 12.66 -0.56 15.93
N CYS A 278 13.36 -0.07 14.90
CA CYS A 278 13.93 1.28 14.87
C CYS A 278 12.85 2.34 15.07
N ALA A 279 11.74 2.25 14.34
CA ALA A 279 10.62 3.16 14.49
C ALA A 279 10.03 3.14 15.91
N SER A 280 9.87 1.95 16.50
CA SER A 280 9.34 1.80 17.86
C SER A 280 10.24 2.46 18.90
N VAL A 281 11.55 2.20 18.83
CA VAL A 281 12.53 2.83 19.73
C VAL A 281 12.52 4.34 19.58
N LEU A 282 12.54 4.86 18.34
CA LEU A 282 12.56 6.29 18.07
C LEU A 282 11.32 6.99 18.59
N PHE A 283 10.12 6.48 18.29
CA PHE A 283 8.88 7.13 18.73
C PHE A 283 8.76 7.16 20.24
N ILE A 284 9.14 6.08 20.94
CA ILE A 284 9.13 6.03 22.41
C ILE A 284 10.12 7.06 22.99
N LEU A 285 11.37 7.05 22.52
CA LEU A 285 12.39 7.97 23.05
C LEU A 285 12.05 9.43 22.80
N LEU A 286 11.63 9.76 21.57
CA LEU A 286 11.30 11.13 21.21
C LEU A 286 10.02 11.63 21.91
N ALA A 287 9.02 10.76 22.09
CA ALA A 287 7.82 11.11 22.83
C ALA A 287 8.07 11.21 24.34
N ALA A 288 9.01 10.44 24.90
CA ALA A 288 9.42 10.54 26.30
C ALA A 288 10.20 11.84 26.61
N ASP A 289 10.86 12.42 25.59
CA ASP A 289 11.57 13.71 25.68
C ASP A 289 10.64 14.95 25.53
N LEU A 290 9.34 14.72 25.41
CA LEU A 290 8.35 15.77 25.25
C LEU A 290 7.99 16.38 26.60
N SER A 291 8.00 17.70 26.68
CA SER A 291 7.39 18.44 27.81
C SER A 291 5.94 18.81 27.50
N ILE A 292 5.02 18.24 28.25
CA ILE A 292 3.58 18.53 28.15
C ILE A 292 3.30 19.99 28.53
N ALA A 293 4.02 20.50 29.51
CA ALA A 293 3.91 21.89 29.92
C ALA A 293 4.23 22.88 28.78
N SER A 294 5.25 22.59 27.97
CA SER A 294 5.61 23.42 26.81
C SER A 294 4.52 23.41 25.74
N ILE A 295 3.80 22.28 25.55
CA ILE A 295 2.64 22.24 24.65
C ILE A 295 1.51 23.12 25.12
N PHE A 296 1.17 23.06 26.41
CA PHE A 296 0.12 23.90 26.96
C PHE A 296 0.49 25.39 26.95
N ALA A 297 1.79 25.71 27.05
CA ALA A 297 2.28 27.10 26.97
C ALA A 297 2.05 27.72 25.58
N LEU A 298 1.87 26.93 24.51
CA LEU A 298 1.52 27.44 23.17
C LEU A 298 0.09 28.02 23.10
N GLY A 299 -0.76 27.68 24.06
CA GLY A 299 -2.14 28.16 24.13
C GLY A 299 -2.97 27.84 22.89
N TRP A 300 -4.02 28.62 22.68
CA TRP A 300 -4.93 28.48 21.55
C TRP A 300 -4.28 28.82 20.22
N GLY A 301 -3.27 29.67 20.20
CA GLY A 301 -2.57 30.09 18.98
C GLY A 301 -1.86 28.91 18.29
N GLY A 302 -1.14 28.09 19.07
CA GLY A 302 -0.51 26.89 18.57
C GLY A 302 -1.51 25.87 18.00
N LEU A 303 -2.63 25.67 18.71
CA LEU A 303 -3.70 24.79 18.23
C LEU A 303 -4.31 25.28 16.92
N CYS A 304 -4.61 26.59 16.81
CA CYS A 304 -5.13 27.19 15.58
C CYS A 304 -4.16 27.07 14.40
N ALA A 305 -2.85 27.23 14.64
CA ALA A 305 -1.83 27.05 13.61
C ALA A 305 -1.83 25.61 13.05
N VAL A 306 -1.90 24.60 13.94
CA VAL A 306 -1.97 23.19 13.54
C VAL A 306 -3.27 22.87 12.78
N LEU A 307 -4.41 23.35 13.27
CA LEU A 307 -5.69 23.15 12.57
C LEU A 307 -5.69 23.82 11.19
N THR A 308 -5.10 25.00 11.06
CA THR A 308 -4.93 25.68 9.77
C THR A 308 -4.06 24.85 8.82
N LEU A 309 -2.98 24.23 9.31
CA LEU A 309 -2.14 23.32 8.53
C LEU A 309 -2.95 22.12 8.02
N MET A 310 -3.78 21.52 8.89
CA MET A 310 -4.55 20.31 8.55
C MET A 310 -5.72 20.59 7.61
N PHE A 311 -6.49 21.66 7.88
CA PHE A 311 -7.79 21.90 7.22
C PHE A 311 -7.75 22.94 6.09
N LEU A 312 -6.73 23.78 6.01
CA LEU A 312 -6.59 24.79 4.97
C LEU A 312 -5.37 24.56 4.08
N ILE A 313 -4.18 24.46 4.67
CA ILE A 313 -2.92 24.43 3.90
C ILE A 313 -2.78 23.10 3.16
N ARG A 314 -3.05 21.99 3.80
CA ARG A 314 -2.96 20.66 3.17
C ARG A 314 -3.98 20.48 2.03
N PRO A 315 -5.28 20.76 2.19
CA PRO A 315 -6.24 20.72 1.08
C PRO A 315 -5.87 21.66 -0.09
N LEU A 316 -5.38 22.87 0.21
CA LEU A 316 -4.90 23.80 -0.80
C LEU A 316 -3.73 23.22 -1.61
N SER A 317 -2.74 22.67 -0.91
CA SER A 317 -1.57 22.02 -1.54
C SER A 317 -1.99 20.85 -2.44
N ILE A 318 -2.83 19.94 -1.95
CA ILE A 318 -3.33 18.81 -2.74
C ILE A 318 -4.16 19.31 -3.94
N GLY A 319 -5.06 20.27 -3.73
CA GLY A 319 -5.88 20.85 -4.78
C GLY A 319 -5.04 21.38 -5.93
N LEU A 320 -4.03 22.20 -5.63
CA LEU A 320 -3.15 22.80 -6.64
C LEU A 320 -2.22 21.77 -7.31
N CYS A 321 -1.63 20.86 -6.54
CA CYS A 321 -0.67 19.90 -7.07
C CYS A 321 -1.32 18.79 -7.93
N THR A 322 -2.61 18.51 -7.71
CA THR A 322 -3.36 17.47 -8.42
C THR A 322 -4.35 18.00 -9.46
N LEU A 323 -4.28 19.28 -9.84
CA LEU A 323 -5.21 19.89 -10.81
C LEU A 323 -5.24 19.14 -12.16
N LYS A 324 -4.07 18.71 -12.65
CA LYS A 324 -3.91 18.02 -13.95
C LYS A 324 -3.91 16.49 -13.83
N SER A 325 -4.35 15.94 -12.70
CA SER A 325 -4.37 14.49 -12.48
C SER A 325 -5.74 13.90 -12.80
N ASP A 326 -5.76 12.64 -13.26
CA ASP A 326 -6.98 11.86 -13.51
C ASP A 326 -7.64 11.33 -12.22
N MET A 327 -7.34 11.94 -11.08
CA MET A 327 -7.86 11.52 -9.79
C MET A 327 -9.25 12.10 -9.52
N ASN A 328 -10.14 11.26 -9.02
CA ASN A 328 -11.48 11.67 -8.62
C ASN A 328 -11.43 12.59 -7.39
N TRP A 329 -12.43 13.49 -7.26
CA TRP A 329 -12.51 14.41 -6.12
C TRP A 329 -12.48 13.69 -4.75
N ARG A 330 -13.02 12.46 -4.66
CA ARG A 330 -12.99 11.64 -3.43
C ARG A 330 -11.57 11.21 -3.07
N GLN A 331 -10.77 10.81 -4.06
CA GLN A 331 -9.36 10.47 -3.89
C GLN A 331 -8.56 11.69 -3.45
N LYS A 332 -8.79 12.87 -4.07
CA LYS A 332 -8.15 14.14 -3.69
C LYS A 332 -8.50 14.56 -2.26
N LEU A 333 -9.75 14.38 -1.85
CA LEU A 333 -10.19 14.70 -0.49
C LEU A 333 -9.53 13.79 0.56
N PHE A 334 -9.35 12.52 0.25
CA PHE A 334 -8.63 11.60 1.14
C PHE A 334 -7.14 11.96 1.25
N LEU A 335 -6.48 12.28 0.12
CA LEU A 335 -5.10 12.76 0.11
C LEU A 335 -4.94 14.08 0.91
N ALA A 336 -5.92 14.95 0.85
CA ALA A 336 -5.96 16.18 1.63
C ALA A 336 -6.14 15.90 3.13
N TRP A 337 -6.91 14.87 3.47
CA TRP A 337 -7.14 14.48 4.86
C TRP A 337 -5.93 13.77 5.47
N VAL A 338 -5.31 12.82 4.74
CA VAL A 338 -4.23 11.98 5.28
C VAL A 338 -2.86 12.60 4.99
N ALA A 339 -2.28 13.22 5.99
CA ALA A 339 -0.92 13.76 5.94
C ALA A 339 -0.25 13.72 7.33
N PRO A 340 -0.18 12.55 7.98
CA PRO A 340 0.42 12.46 9.28
C PRO A 340 1.90 12.83 9.22
N LYS A 341 2.38 13.57 10.20
CA LYS A 341 3.77 14.02 10.27
C LYS A 341 4.66 12.94 10.89
N GLY A 342 5.92 12.89 10.42
CA GLY A 342 6.84 11.80 10.73
C GLY A 342 7.87 12.09 11.81
N ILE A 343 8.68 11.08 12.10
CA ILE A 343 9.76 11.11 13.11
C ILE A 343 10.83 12.14 12.76
N VAL A 344 11.17 12.29 11.49
CA VAL A 344 12.25 13.19 11.04
C VAL A 344 12.01 14.62 11.50
N SER A 345 10.77 15.09 11.42
CA SER A 345 10.39 16.42 11.94
C SER A 345 10.69 16.60 13.43
N VAL A 346 10.41 15.58 14.25
CA VAL A 346 10.69 15.60 15.70
C VAL A 346 12.18 15.63 15.98
N SER A 347 12.90 14.68 15.36
CA SER A 347 14.35 14.53 15.56
C SER A 347 15.09 15.82 15.24
N VAL A 348 14.79 16.39 14.08
CA VAL A 348 15.42 17.63 13.62
C VAL A 348 14.97 18.81 14.46
N SER A 349 13.72 18.88 14.91
CA SER A 349 13.24 19.95 15.79
C SER A 349 13.93 19.93 17.16
N SER A 350 14.15 18.74 17.73
CA SER A 350 14.86 18.59 19.00
C SER A 350 16.32 19.04 18.88
N LEU A 351 17.01 18.64 17.81
CA LEU A 351 18.38 19.10 17.54
C LEU A 351 18.44 20.62 17.36
N PHE A 352 17.51 21.19 16.62
CA PHE A 352 17.46 22.64 16.38
C PHE A 352 17.14 23.41 17.64
N ALA A 353 16.28 22.89 18.51
CA ALA A 353 16.02 23.51 19.81
C ALA A 353 17.30 23.65 20.65
N ILE A 354 18.12 22.57 20.69
CA ILE A 354 19.41 22.58 21.38
C ILE A 354 20.35 23.62 20.75
N LEU A 355 20.51 23.64 19.43
CA LEU A 355 21.40 24.55 18.71
C LEU A 355 21.00 26.04 18.89
N LEU A 356 19.70 26.33 18.83
CA LEU A 356 19.18 27.68 19.05
C LEU A 356 19.45 28.16 20.48
N THR A 357 19.20 27.31 21.47
CA THR A 357 19.46 27.58 22.87
C THR A 357 20.94 27.83 23.15
N GLN A 358 21.84 26.99 22.57
CA GLN A 358 23.30 27.18 22.67
C GLN A 358 23.78 28.52 22.07
N ARG A 359 23.08 29.01 21.05
CA ARG A 359 23.37 30.31 20.39
C ARG A 359 22.66 31.49 21.03
N GLY A 360 21.92 31.27 22.13
CA GLY A 360 21.17 32.34 22.84
C GLY A 360 19.94 32.83 22.06
N ILE A 361 19.45 32.09 21.06
CA ILE A 361 18.24 32.43 20.30
C ILE A 361 17.04 31.81 20.99
N ASN A 362 16.12 32.65 21.47
CA ASN A 362 14.88 32.19 22.10
C ASN A 362 13.94 31.57 21.07
N GLY A 363 13.17 30.55 21.49
CA GLY A 363 12.11 29.92 20.69
C GLY A 363 12.37 28.45 20.33
N GLY A 364 13.52 27.88 20.73
CA GLY A 364 13.83 26.47 20.48
C GLY A 364 12.79 25.51 21.07
N ASP A 365 12.46 25.68 22.36
CA ASP A 365 11.46 24.83 23.02
C ASP A 365 10.06 25.02 22.45
N SER A 366 9.72 26.25 22.04
CA SER A 366 8.43 26.54 21.42
C SER A 366 8.28 25.88 20.04
N ILE A 367 9.35 25.83 19.21
CA ILE A 367 9.34 25.11 17.94
C ILE A 367 9.14 23.62 18.21
N LYS A 368 9.95 23.04 19.10
CA LYS A 368 9.85 21.64 19.49
C LYS A 368 8.41 21.31 19.93
N ALA A 369 7.84 22.09 20.82
CA ALA A 369 6.48 21.91 21.32
C ALA A 369 5.42 21.99 20.20
N LEU A 370 5.52 22.95 19.27
CA LEU A 370 4.56 23.11 18.17
C LEU A 370 4.68 21.98 17.14
N VAL A 371 5.89 21.51 16.84
CA VAL A 371 6.11 20.33 15.97
C VAL A 371 5.50 19.09 16.61
N PHE A 372 5.72 18.85 17.89
CA PHE A 372 5.12 17.74 18.62
C PHE A 372 3.59 17.82 18.65
N LEU A 373 3.03 19.00 18.95
CA LEU A 373 1.58 19.21 18.88
C LEU A 373 1.03 18.86 17.49
N THR A 374 1.73 19.27 16.43
CA THR A 374 1.35 18.95 15.05
C THR A 374 1.34 17.44 14.81
N ILE A 375 2.36 16.72 15.29
CA ILE A 375 2.45 15.27 15.13
C ILE A 375 1.35 14.57 15.91
N ILE A 376 1.16 14.90 17.18
CA ILE A 376 0.10 14.33 18.01
C ILE A 376 -1.26 14.55 17.33
N MET A 377 -1.59 15.77 16.96
CA MET A 377 -2.87 16.10 16.33
C MET A 377 -3.07 15.34 14.99
N THR A 378 -2.05 15.34 14.12
CA THR A 378 -2.16 14.66 12.83
C THR A 378 -2.23 13.15 12.97
N VAL A 379 -1.44 12.54 13.86
CA VAL A 379 -1.44 11.09 14.07
C VAL A 379 -2.74 10.63 14.73
N PHE A 380 -3.18 11.29 15.79
CA PHE A 380 -4.41 10.88 16.48
C PHE A 380 -5.65 11.18 15.63
N ILE A 381 -5.82 12.40 15.12
CA ILE A 381 -7.03 12.77 14.38
C ILE A 381 -7.07 12.07 13.02
N GLN A 382 -6.02 12.21 12.20
CA GLN A 382 -6.00 11.67 10.85
C GLN A 382 -5.77 10.15 10.85
N GLY A 383 -4.86 9.65 11.71
CA GLY A 383 -4.57 8.23 11.82
C GLY A 383 -5.77 7.40 12.27
N LEU A 384 -6.48 7.81 13.32
CA LEU A 384 -7.65 7.09 13.81
C LEU A 384 -8.87 7.23 12.90
N SER A 385 -9.08 8.40 12.29
CA SER A 385 -10.23 8.66 11.43
C SER A 385 -10.04 8.18 9.99
N ALA A 386 -8.83 7.87 9.54
CA ALA A 386 -8.51 7.53 8.16
C ALA A 386 -9.40 6.39 7.61
N ARG A 387 -9.62 5.34 8.40
CA ARG A 387 -10.49 4.21 8.02
C ARG A 387 -11.94 4.63 7.82
N TRP A 388 -12.45 5.47 8.72
CA TRP A 388 -13.82 5.99 8.63
C TRP A 388 -13.97 6.92 7.43
N VAL A 389 -13.02 7.83 7.21
CA VAL A 389 -13.01 8.76 6.06
C VAL A 389 -12.90 8.00 4.74
N ALA A 390 -12.01 6.99 4.64
CA ALA A 390 -11.89 6.14 3.46
C ALA A 390 -13.19 5.40 3.13
N SER A 391 -13.87 4.88 4.16
CA SER A 391 -15.16 4.21 4.02
C SER A 391 -16.27 5.17 3.59
N TRP A 392 -16.33 6.36 4.18
CA TRP A 392 -17.29 7.42 3.84
C TRP A 392 -17.12 7.91 2.40
N LEU A 393 -15.88 8.09 1.97
CA LEU A 393 -15.54 8.48 0.60
C LEU A 393 -15.68 7.32 -0.41
N LYS A 394 -15.95 6.09 0.06
CA LYS A 394 -16.05 4.88 -0.77
C LYS A 394 -14.80 4.63 -1.64
N ILE A 395 -13.61 4.91 -1.10
CA ILE A 395 -12.33 4.67 -1.76
C ILE A 395 -11.56 3.49 -1.15
N THR A 396 -12.20 2.79 -0.21
CA THR A 396 -11.61 1.57 0.35
C THR A 396 -11.54 0.50 -0.73
N ALA A 397 -10.40 -0.16 -0.82
CA ALA A 397 -10.17 -1.30 -1.73
C ALA A 397 -11.07 -2.54 -1.42
N ARG A 398 -12.10 -2.40 -0.55
CA ARG A 398 -13.19 -3.38 -0.41
C ARG A 398 -14.01 -3.53 -1.70
N SER A 399 -13.90 -2.59 -2.61
CA SER A 399 -14.31 -2.69 -4.00
C SER A 399 -13.10 -2.97 -4.91
N ALA A 400 -12.09 -3.69 -4.44
CA ALA A 400 -11.10 -4.24 -5.32
C ALA A 400 -11.84 -5.08 -6.35
N THR A 401 -11.97 -4.54 -7.54
CA THR A 401 -12.59 -5.17 -8.69
C THR A 401 -11.50 -5.89 -9.48
N GLY A 402 -11.90 -6.82 -10.32
CA GLY A 402 -10.94 -7.52 -11.15
C GLY A 402 -10.38 -8.81 -10.51
N ALA A 403 -9.55 -9.51 -11.28
CA ALA A 403 -9.03 -10.81 -10.90
C ALA A 403 -7.60 -11.07 -11.38
N VAL A 404 -6.80 -11.73 -10.54
CA VAL A 404 -5.59 -12.44 -10.94
C VAL A 404 -5.95 -13.91 -11.09
N ILE A 405 -5.77 -14.47 -12.29
CA ILE A 405 -6.13 -15.85 -12.61
C ILE A 405 -4.85 -16.62 -12.91
N ILE A 406 -4.61 -17.70 -12.17
CA ILE A 406 -3.50 -18.61 -12.43
C ILE A 406 -3.97 -19.76 -13.28
N GLY A 407 -3.37 -19.88 -14.46
CA GLY A 407 -3.74 -20.82 -15.51
C GLY A 407 -4.32 -20.11 -16.75
N CYS A 408 -3.79 -20.38 -17.95
CA CYS A 408 -4.24 -19.81 -19.23
C CYS A 408 -5.07 -20.79 -20.06
N ASN A 409 -5.80 -21.70 -19.41
CA ASN A 409 -6.67 -22.65 -20.09
C ASN A 409 -7.89 -21.95 -20.75
N PRO A 410 -8.65 -22.62 -21.62
CA PRO A 410 -9.80 -22.02 -22.30
C PRO A 410 -10.84 -21.39 -21.36
N LEU A 411 -11.12 -22.02 -20.22
CA LEU A 411 -12.06 -21.50 -19.21
C LEU A 411 -11.52 -20.23 -18.55
N SER A 412 -10.23 -20.20 -18.22
CA SER A 412 -9.58 -19.01 -17.65
C SER A 412 -9.60 -17.83 -18.61
N ARG A 413 -9.31 -18.06 -19.89
CA ARG A 413 -9.36 -17.02 -20.94
C ARG A 413 -10.77 -16.50 -21.15
N LEU A 414 -11.78 -17.36 -21.12
CA LEU A 414 -13.18 -16.95 -21.20
C LEU A 414 -13.56 -16.04 -20.03
N ILE A 415 -13.22 -16.41 -18.79
CA ILE A 415 -13.47 -15.61 -17.61
C ILE A 415 -12.75 -14.27 -17.72
N ALA A 416 -11.48 -14.26 -18.12
CA ALA A 416 -10.70 -13.04 -18.29
C ALA A 416 -11.32 -12.11 -19.34
N ARG A 417 -11.83 -12.65 -20.45
CA ARG A 417 -12.52 -11.87 -21.48
C ARG A 417 -13.78 -11.21 -20.93
N ILE A 418 -14.58 -11.91 -20.13
CA ILE A 418 -15.79 -11.35 -19.51
C ILE A 418 -15.43 -10.20 -18.56
N PHE A 419 -14.35 -10.32 -17.76
CA PHE A 419 -13.86 -9.22 -16.92
C PHE A 419 -13.47 -8.02 -17.78
N GLN A 420 -12.72 -8.23 -18.86
CA GLN A 420 -12.27 -7.18 -19.76
C GLN A 420 -13.44 -6.49 -20.49
N GLU A 421 -14.47 -7.23 -20.92
CA GLU A 421 -15.68 -6.68 -21.53
C GLU A 421 -16.51 -5.81 -20.58
N GLN A 422 -16.39 -6.05 -19.27
CA GLN A 422 -17.02 -5.24 -18.23
C GLN A 422 -16.09 -4.12 -17.71
N GLU A 423 -15.00 -3.83 -18.43
CA GLU A 423 -14.00 -2.80 -18.08
C GLU A 423 -13.32 -3.04 -16.72
N GLU A 424 -13.33 -4.27 -16.22
CA GLU A 424 -12.63 -4.63 -15.00
C GLU A 424 -11.23 -5.17 -15.29
N SER A 425 -10.28 -4.88 -14.42
CA SER A 425 -8.89 -5.32 -14.56
C SER A 425 -8.78 -6.83 -14.38
N VAL A 426 -8.08 -7.49 -15.30
CA VAL A 426 -7.79 -8.92 -15.19
C VAL A 426 -6.38 -9.21 -15.69
N VAL A 427 -5.72 -10.17 -15.04
CA VAL A 427 -4.38 -10.63 -15.44
C VAL A 427 -4.32 -12.15 -15.34
N LEU A 428 -3.78 -12.76 -16.38
CA LEU A 428 -3.53 -14.21 -16.44
C LEU A 428 -2.05 -14.49 -16.15
N ILE A 429 -1.76 -15.61 -15.48
CA ILE A 429 -0.38 -16.07 -15.23
C ILE A 429 -0.32 -17.57 -15.50
N ASP A 430 0.61 -17.99 -16.35
CA ASP A 430 0.85 -19.42 -16.63
C ASP A 430 2.31 -19.65 -17.01
N THR A 431 2.80 -20.86 -16.82
CA THR A 431 4.11 -21.31 -17.25
C THR A 431 4.11 -21.82 -18.70
N ASP A 432 2.94 -22.22 -19.24
CA ASP A 432 2.81 -22.73 -20.58
C ASP A 432 2.89 -21.61 -21.62
N PHE A 433 3.97 -21.63 -22.41
CA PHE A 433 4.21 -20.67 -23.49
C PHE A 433 3.06 -20.64 -24.52
N ILE A 434 2.56 -21.82 -24.93
CA ILE A 434 1.53 -21.93 -25.98
C ILE A 434 0.20 -21.34 -25.47
N ALA A 435 -0.14 -21.61 -24.21
CA ALA A 435 -1.35 -21.08 -23.59
C ALA A 435 -1.26 -19.54 -23.43
N CYS A 436 -0.09 -19.02 -23.04
CA CYS A 436 0.16 -17.60 -22.94
C CYS A 436 0.10 -16.87 -24.28
N GLU A 437 0.66 -17.46 -25.34
CA GLU A 437 0.59 -16.88 -26.69
C GLU A 437 -0.85 -16.81 -27.23
N LYS A 438 -1.67 -17.83 -26.94
CA LYS A 438 -3.11 -17.79 -27.25
C LYS A 438 -3.83 -16.66 -26.49
N ALA A 439 -3.49 -16.46 -25.22
CA ALA A 439 -4.06 -15.35 -24.43
C ALA A 439 -3.64 -13.98 -24.97
N LYS A 440 -2.37 -13.81 -25.39
CA LYS A 440 -1.89 -12.58 -26.05
C LYS A 440 -2.59 -12.32 -27.37
N ALA A 441 -2.81 -13.37 -28.20
CA ALA A 441 -3.55 -13.26 -29.45
C ALA A 441 -5.01 -12.82 -29.23
N GLU A 442 -5.58 -13.13 -28.08
CA GLU A 442 -6.90 -12.66 -27.64
C GLU A 442 -6.86 -11.27 -26.97
N ASN A 443 -5.73 -10.55 -26.99
CA ASN A 443 -5.49 -9.26 -26.32
C ASN A 443 -5.72 -9.28 -24.80
N LEU A 444 -5.52 -10.43 -24.15
CA LEU A 444 -5.61 -10.56 -22.70
C LEU A 444 -4.25 -10.26 -22.04
N PRO A 445 -4.21 -9.49 -20.95
CA PRO A 445 -3.00 -9.29 -20.16
C PRO A 445 -2.52 -10.62 -19.57
N VAL A 446 -1.30 -11.05 -19.91
CA VAL A 446 -0.75 -12.33 -19.47
C VAL A 446 0.74 -12.22 -19.15
N PHE A 447 1.14 -12.86 -18.05
CA PHE A 447 2.53 -13.09 -17.68
C PHE A 447 2.88 -14.56 -17.87
N GLN A 448 3.96 -14.81 -18.61
CA GLN A 448 4.52 -16.14 -18.72
C GLN A 448 5.47 -16.39 -17.56
N SER A 449 4.96 -16.91 -16.46
CA SER A 449 5.72 -17.21 -15.26
C SER A 449 4.98 -18.18 -14.35
N SER A 450 5.65 -18.59 -13.29
CA SER A 450 5.03 -19.39 -12.24
C SER A 450 4.07 -18.56 -11.39
N GLY A 451 2.86 -19.05 -11.13
CA GLY A 451 1.94 -18.48 -10.15
C GLY A 451 2.45 -18.51 -8.69
N LEU A 452 3.61 -19.14 -8.47
CA LEU A 452 4.35 -19.10 -7.21
C LEU A 452 5.38 -17.97 -7.16
N ASP A 453 5.58 -17.26 -8.27
CA ASP A 453 6.51 -16.15 -8.33
C ASP A 453 5.85 -14.87 -7.79
N GLN A 454 6.39 -14.38 -6.67
CA GLN A 454 5.84 -13.24 -5.96
C GLN A 454 6.01 -11.94 -6.75
N ASP A 455 7.15 -11.77 -7.39
CA ASP A 455 7.43 -10.56 -8.14
C ASP A 455 6.44 -10.42 -9.31
N VAL A 456 6.10 -11.54 -9.93
CA VAL A 456 5.09 -11.59 -11.00
C VAL A 456 3.68 -11.35 -10.45
N LEU A 457 3.34 -11.90 -9.29
CA LEU A 457 2.05 -11.65 -8.63
C LEU A 457 1.91 -10.18 -8.19
N GLU A 458 2.97 -9.58 -7.68
CA GLU A 458 3.01 -8.15 -7.37
C GLU A 458 2.91 -7.30 -8.65
N GLU A 459 3.64 -7.67 -9.71
CA GLU A 459 3.56 -7.00 -11.01
C GLU A 459 2.17 -7.14 -11.64
N ALA A 460 1.54 -8.28 -11.51
CA ALA A 460 0.14 -8.52 -11.88
C ALA A 460 -0.85 -7.69 -11.05
N GLY A 461 -0.39 -7.09 -9.95
CA GLY A 461 -1.20 -6.21 -9.11
C GLY A 461 -2.14 -6.93 -8.16
N ILE A 462 -1.77 -8.13 -7.66
CA ILE A 462 -2.61 -8.93 -6.75
C ILE A 462 -3.14 -8.15 -5.55
N GLU A 463 -2.36 -7.22 -5.01
CA GLU A 463 -2.75 -6.39 -3.86
C GLU A 463 -3.92 -5.44 -4.16
N SER A 464 -4.12 -5.09 -5.44
CA SER A 464 -5.17 -4.19 -5.90
C SER A 464 -6.35 -4.92 -6.54
N MET A 465 -6.24 -6.24 -6.75
CA MET A 465 -7.27 -7.06 -7.36
C MET A 465 -8.23 -7.65 -6.32
N GLY A 466 -9.51 -7.71 -6.69
CA GLY A 466 -10.56 -8.21 -5.80
C GLY A 466 -10.55 -9.71 -5.60
N THR A 467 -10.11 -10.45 -6.62
CA THR A 467 -10.14 -11.91 -6.61
C THR A 467 -8.82 -12.51 -7.07
N PHE A 468 -8.30 -13.44 -6.30
CA PHE A 468 -7.28 -14.39 -6.75
C PHE A 468 -7.96 -15.71 -7.08
N LEU A 469 -7.76 -16.22 -8.30
CA LEU A 469 -8.38 -17.45 -8.81
C LEU A 469 -7.32 -18.44 -9.29
N ALA A 470 -7.12 -19.53 -8.56
CA ALA A 470 -6.27 -20.63 -9.00
C ALA A 470 -7.12 -21.64 -9.82
N LEU A 471 -6.87 -21.68 -11.13
CA LEU A 471 -7.65 -22.45 -12.10
C LEU A 471 -6.74 -23.25 -13.05
N THR A 472 -5.68 -23.87 -12.53
CA THR A 472 -4.86 -24.80 -13.29
C THR A 472 -5.57 -26.16 -13.46
N SER A 473 -5.03 -27.02 -14.29
CA SER A 473 -5.56 -28.38 -14.47
C SER A 473 -5.28 -29.32 -13.28
N ASN A 474 -4.46 -28.89 -12.32
CA ASN A 474 -4.08 -29.67 -11.14
C ASN A 474 -4.62 -29.00 -9.86
N GLY A 475 -5.56 -29.66 -9.20
CA GLY A 475 -6.21 -29.13 -8.00
C GLY A 475 -5.29 -29.03 -6.77
N GLU A 476 -4.28 -29.89 -6.65
CA GLU A 476 -3.29 -29.79 -5.57
C GLU A 476 -2.43 -28.54 -5.72
N VAL A 477 -2.01 -28.26 -6.96
CA VAL A 477 -1.29 -27.03 -7.29
C VAL A 477 -2.17 -25.80 -6.99
N ASN A 478 -3.47 -25.85 -7.33
CA ASN A 478 -4.41 -24.78 -7.03
C ASN A 478 -4.53 -24.53 -5.52
N SER A 479 -4.49 -25.60 -4.71
CA SER A 479 -4.53 -25.49 -3.24
C SER A 479 -3.29 -24.75 -2.71
N VAL A 480 -2.10 -25.15 -3.15
CA VAL A 480 -0.83 -24.51 -2.75
C VAL A 480 -0.79 -23.04 -3.16
N LEU A 481 -1.19 -22.73 -4.40
CA LEU A 481 -1.27 -21.37 -4.91
C LEU A 481 -2.22 -20.48 -4.08
N ALA A 482 -3.40 -21.01 -3.76
CA ALA A 482 -4.39 -20.29 -2.98
C ALA A 482 -3.94 -20.07 -1.53
N GLN A 483 -3.33 -21.10 -0.91
CA GLN A 483 -2.78 -20.96 0.44
C GLN A 483 -1.70 -19.89 0.49
N ARG A 484 -0.81 -19.89 -0.48
CA ARG A 484 0.26 -18.90 -0.57
C ARG A 484 -0.28 -17.49 -0.80
N ALA A 485 -1.29 -17.33 -1.66
CA ALA A 485 -1.95 -16.04 -1.87
C ALA A 485 -2.57 -15.49 -0.58
N VAL A 486 -3.17 -16.36 0.26
CA VAL A 486 -3.71 -15.97 1.57
C VAL A 486 -2.61 -15.57 2.55
N GLU A 487 -1.50 -16.30 2.59
CA GLU A 487 -0.41 -16.06 3.54
C GLU A 487 0.41 -14.81 3.20
N GLU A 488 0.68 -14.59 1.90
CA GLU A 488 1.59 -13.54 1.46
C GLU A 488 0.86 -12.22 1.10
N PHE A 489 -0.31 -12.27 0.45
CA PHE A 489 -0.96 -11.09 -0.14
C PHE A 489 -2.33 -10.75 0.46
N GLN A 490 -3.01 -11.74 1.05
CA GLN A 490 -4.33 -11.59 1.67
C GLN A 490 -5.37 -10.85 0.77
N PRO A 491 -5.54 -11.21 -0.51
CA PRO A 491 -6.53 -10.56 -1.36
C PRO A 491 -7.93 -10.78 -0.79
N PRO A 492 -8.89 -9.88 -1.08
CA PRO A 492 -10.25 -9.94 -0.51
C PRO A 492 -10.98 -11.27 -0.74
N ARG A 493 -10.76 -11.89 -1.90
CA ARG A 493 -11.33 -13.20 -2.25
C ARG A 493 -10.24 -14.09 -2.83
N VAL A 494 -10.03 -15.25 -2.21
CA VAL A 494 -9.13 -16.29 -2.72
C VAL A 494 -9.97 -17.50 -3.06
N LEU A 495 -9.97 -17.88 -4.33
CA LEU A 495 -10.72 -19.00 -4.86
C LEU A 495 -9.79 -19.98 -5.55
N ALA A 496 -10.08 -21.26 -5.39
CA ALA A 496 -9.34 -22.32 -6.07
C ALA A 496 -10.28 -23.42 -6.53
N ALA A 497 -9.95 -24.03 -7.66
CA ALA A 497 -10.67 -25.20 -8.14
C ALA A 497 -9.99 -26.47 -7.61
N PHE A 498 -10.69 -27.18 -6.72
CA PHE A 498 -10.24 -28.43 -6.12
C PHE A 498 -10.87 -29.65 -6.80
N PRO A 499 -10.19 -30.81 -6.87
CA PRO A 499 -10.75 -32.02 -7.48
C PRO A 499 -11.74 -32.74 -6.57
N ASP A 500 -11.60 -32.66 -5.24
CA ASP A 500 -12.45 -33.35 -4.26
C ASP A 500 -12.73 -32.50 -3.02
N LEU A 501 -13.97 -32.61 -2.50
CA LEU A 501 -14.45 -31.95 -1.29
C LEU A 501 -14.02 -32.64 0.02
N SER A 502 -13.27 -33.74 -0.06
CA SER A 502 -12.83 -34.51 1.09
C SER A 502 -11.56 -33.90 1.69
N ASP A 503 -11.77 -33.09 2.70
CA ASP A 503 -10.80 -32.49 3.61
C ASP A 503 -10.14 -31.17 3.19
N PRO A 504 -10.80 -30.03 3.44
CA PRO A 504 -10.11 -28.77 3.46
C PRO A 504 -9.32 -28.71 4.77
N GLY A 505 -8.03 -29.03 4.68
CA GLY A 505 -7.11 -28.88 5.80
C GLY A 505 -7.19 -27.53 6.48
N SER A 506 -6.90 -27.49 7.73
CA SER A 506 -6.96 -26.55 8.84
C SER A 506 -7.03 -25.02 8.63
N ASN A 507 -7.06 -24.48 7.41
CA ASN A 507 -7.25 -23.05 7.12
C ASN A 507 -8.66 -22.72 6.57
N LYS A 508 -9.68 -23.36 7.13
CA LYS A 508 -11.09 -23.42 6.68
C LYS A 508 -11.86 -22.10 6.50
N GLY A 509 -11.26 -20.92 6.75
CA GLY A 509 -11.99 -19.66 6.73
C GLY A 509 -11.71 -18.71 5.55
N LYS A 510 -10.54 -18.81 4.89
CA LYS A 510 -10.08 -17.79 3.94
C LYS A 510 -10.07 -18.21 2.47
N ILE A 511 -9.96 -19.52 2.16
CA ILE A 511 -9.92 -20.03 0.79
C ILE A 511 -11.29 -20.61 0.43
N GLY A 512 -11.88 -20.12 -0.68
CA GLY A 512 -13.15 -20.60 -1.20
C GLY A 512 -12.98 -21.58 -2.36
N GLN A 513 -13.89 -22.56 -2.48
CA GLN A 513 -14.03 -23.37 -3.68
C GLN A 513 -14.54 -22.49 -4.81
N ALA A 514 -13.81 -22.43 -5.93
CA ALA A 514 -14.28 -21.79 -7.15
C ALA A 514 -15.40 -22.65 -7.77
N PHE A 515 -16.47 -21.99 -8.18
CA PHE A 515 -17.66 -22.56 -8.79
C PHE A 515 -18.48 -23.47 -7.85
N ILE A 516 -19.70 -23.78 -8.27
CA ILE A 516 -20.64 -24.62 -7.51
C ILE A 516 -20.55 -26.07 -8.04
N GLY A 517 -20.41 -27.02 -7.14
CA GLY A 517 -20.35 -28.45 -7.47
C GLY A 517 -18.97 -28.97 -7.86
N LYS A 518 -18.91 -30.25 -8.25
CA LYS A 518 -17.69 -30.88 -8.78
C LYS A 518 -17.49 -30.40 -10.22
N VAL A 519 -16.51 -29.53 -10.44
CA VAL A 519 -16.24 -28.99 -11.78
C VAL A 519 -15.06 -29.73 -12.40
N PRO A 520 -15.28 -30.63 -13.36
CA PRO A 520 -14.21 -31.27 -14.10
C PRO A 520 -13.63 -30.25 -15.10
N ILE A 521 -12.66 -29.45 -14.66
CA ILE A 521 -12.03 -28.36 -15.45
C ILE A 521 -11.58 -28.87 -16.82
N LYS A 522 -10.98 -30.06 -16.88
CA LYS A 522 -10.52 -30.66 -18.14
C LYS A 522 -11.66 -30.87 -19.14
N THR A 523 -12.81 -31.35 -18.66
CA THR A 523 -13.99 -31.57 -19.48
C THR A 523 -14.58 -30.28 -20.02
N TRP A 524 -14.72 -29.25 -19.14
CA TRP A 524 -15.21 -27.94 -19.57
C TRP A 524 -14.26 -27.24 -20.54
N ASN A 525 -12.94 -27.36 -20.34
CA ASN A 525 -11.96 -26.85 -21.28
C ASN A 525 -12.09 -27.53 -22.65
N GLN A 526 -12.37 -28.82 -22.69
CA GLN A 526 -12.61 -29.54 -23.93
C GLN A 526 -13.90 -29.07 -24.60
N TYR A 527 -15.01 -28.97 -23.88
CA TYR A 527 -16.28 -28.45 -24.42
C TYR A 527 -16.14 -27.03 -24.99
N ILE A 528 -15.36 -26.15 -24.33
CA ILE A 528 -15.08 -24.81 -24.83
C ILE A 528 -14.25 -24.89 -26.12
N SER A 529 -13.21 -25.70 -26.13
CA SER A 529 -12.34 -25.88 -27.33
C SER A 529 -13.08 -26.46 -28.51
N ASP A 530 -14.02 -27.38 -28.26
CA ASP A 530 -14.83 -28.03 -29.28
C ASP A 530 -16.02 -27.16 -29.73
N GLY A 531 -16.22 -25.98 -29.11
CA GLY A 531 -17.32 -25.07 -29.41
C GLY A 531 -18.70 -25.64 -29.03
N GLN A 532 -18.76 -26.52 -28.03
CA GLN A 532 -19.96 -27.19 -27.55
C GLN A 532 -20.60 -26.48 -26.35
N VAL A 533 -20.27 -25.19 -26.16
CA VAL A 533 -20.81 -24.37 -25.06
C VAL A 533 -21.46 -23.09 -25.58
N LYS A 534 -22.43 -22.62 -24.82
CA LYS A 534 -23.10 -21.33 -25.02
C LYS A 534 -22.95 -20.50 -23.77
N LEU A 535 -22.71 -19.19 -23.93
CA LEU A 535 -22.68 -18.23 -22.84
C LEU A 535 -24.10 -17.74 -22.58
N GLY A 536 -24.56 -17.82 -21.33
CA GLY A 536 -25.87 -17.33 -20.89
C GLY A 536 -25.74 -16.33 -19.76
N LYS A 537 -26.72 -15.42 -19.68
CA LYS A 537 -26.89 -14.44 -18.59
C LYS A 537 -28.32 -14.48 -18.09
N THR A 538 -28.49 -14.48 -16.78
CA THR A 538 -29.82 -14.50 -16.16
C THR A 538 -29.85 -13.56 -14.95
N ILE A 539 -30.82 -12.64 -14.92
CA ILE A 539 -31.06 -11.76 -13.78
C ILE A 539 -32.11 -12.43 -12.88
N LEU A 540 -31.75 -12.63 -11.61
CA LEU A 540 -32.67 -13.20 -10.63
C LEU A 540 -33.73 -12.19 -10.23
N LYS A 541 -35.01 -12.50 -10.49
CA LYS A 541 -36.15 -11.63 -10.17
C LYS A 541 -36.73 -12.02 -8.80
N GLN A 542 -37.18 -11.03 -8.04
CA GLN A 542 -37.79 -11.28 -6.73
C GLN A 542 -39.04 -12.17 -6.82
N ALA A 543 -39.85 -11.95 -7.86
CA ALA A 543 -40.99 -12.82 -8.17
C ALA A 543 -40.45 -14.11 -8.84
N GLY A 544 -40.39 -15.21 -8.10
CA GLY A 544 -39.94 -16.51 -8.62
C GLY A 544 -38.48 -16.87 -8.29
N LEU A 545 -37.83 -16.15 -7.38
CA LEU A 545 -36.44 -16.37 -7.00
C LEU A 545 -36.14 -17.84 -6.63
N SER A 546 -36.96 -18.45 -5.79
CA SER A 546 -36.81 -19.85 -5.35
C SER A 546 -36.89 -20.83 -6.53
N PHE A 547 -37.78 -20.59 -7.47
CA PHE A 547 -37.92 -21.39 -8.67
C PHE A 547 -36.72 -21.25 -9.59
N GLN A 548 -36.25 -20.01 -9.85
CA GLN A 548 -35.08 -19.75 -10.65
C GLN A 548 -33.83 -20.40 -10.04
N GLN A 549 -33.64 -20.27 -8.72
CA GLN A 549 -32.55 -20.92 -8.01
C GLN A 549 -32.61 -22.43 -8.11
N ALA A 550 -33.79 -23.04 -7.90
CA ALA A 550 -33.98 -24.49 -8.00
C ALA A 550 -33.69 -25.01 -9.42
N HIS A 551 -34.12 -24.27 -10.44
CA HIS A 551 -33.85 -24.61 -11.84
C HIS A 551 -32.38 -24.55 -12.18
N LEU A 552 -31.70 -23.46 -11.83
CA LEU A 552 -30.24 -23.33 -12.01
C LEU A 552 -29.48 -24.43 -11.26
N GLN A 553 -29.86 -24.73 -10.03
CA GLN A 553 -29.26 -25.82 -9.26
C GLN A 553 -29.48 -27.20 -9.89
N ALA A 554 -30.62 -27.43 -10.50
CA ALA A 554 -30.88 -28.69 -11.22
C ALA A 554 -29.95 -28.85 -12.40
N LEU A 555 -29.77 -27.79 -13.22
CA LEU A 555 -28.84 -27.78 -14.36
C LEU A 555 -27.37 -27.89 -13.94
N ILE A 556 -27.00 -27.32 -12.80
CA ILE A 556 -25.65 -27.47 -12.23
C ILE A 556 -25.41 -28.92 -11.78
N ARG A 557 -26.41 -29.55 -11.13
CA ARG A 557 -26.31 -30.94 -10.68
C ARG A 557 -26.27 -31.95 -11.85
N SER A 558 -26.98 -31.67 -12.95
CA SER A 558 -26.88 -32.49 -14.17
C SER A 558 -25.54 -32.31 -14.92
N GLY A 559 -24.76 -31.31 -14.55
CA GLY A 559 -23.48 -31.00 -15.24
C GLY A 559 -23.64 -30.27 -16.56
N GLU A 560 -24.85 -29.81 -16.88
CA GLU A 560 -25.15 -29.09 -18.13
C GLU A 560 -24.85 -27.58 -18.03
N LEU A 561 -24.83 -27.02 -16.80
CA LEU A 561 -24.58 -25.61 -16.54
C LEU A 561 -23.41 -25.41 -15.58
N LEU A 562 -22.49 -24.51 -15.93
CA LEU A 562 -21.44 -24.03 -15.04
C LEU A 562 -21.60 -22.54 -14.80
N PRO A 563 -21.97 -22.09 -13.58
CA PRO A 563 -22.00 -20.68 -13.25
C PRO A 563 -20.57 -20.17 -13.08
N LEU A 564 -20.21 -19.11 -13.81
CA LEU A 564 -18.87 -18.53 -13.81
C LEU A 564 -18.77 -17.32 -12.90
N LEU A 565 -19.66 -16.35 -13.12
CA LEU A 565 -19.59 -15.04 -12.50
C LEU A 565 -20.96 -14.59 -12.00
N VAL A 566 -20.94 -13.79 -10.96
CA VAL A 566 -22.11 -13.07 -10.45
C VAL A 566 -21.82 -11.58 -10.47
N LYS A 567 -22.71 -10.81 -11.06
CA LYS A 567 -22.63 -9.34 -11.09
C LYS A 567 -23.64 -8.78 -10.10
N ARG A 568 -23.15 -8.07 -9.11
CA ARG A 568 -23.92 -7.29 -8.11
C ARG A 568 -23.59 -5.80 -8.31
N GLN A 569 -22.77 -5.25 -7.44
CA GLN A 569 -22.15 -3.95 -7.67
C GLN A 569 -20.87 -4.08 -8.51
N TYR A 570 -20.21 -5.24 -8.45
CA TYR A 570 -18.99 -5.61 -9.17
C TYR A 570 -19.11 -7.04 -9.65
N LEU A 571 -18.30 -7.37 -10.65
CA LEU A 571 -18.20 -8.72 -11.18
C LEU A 571 -17.39 -9.60 -10.22
N GLN A 572 -17.91 -10.76 -9.87
CA GLN A 572 -17.29 -11.68 -8.93
C GLN A 572 -17.36 -13.11 -9.45
N VAL A 573 -16.28 -13.88 -9.26
CA VAL A 573 -16.30 -15.32 -9.55
C VAL A 573 -17.21 -16.02 -8.56
N VAL A 574 -18.08 -16.90 -9.05
CA VAL A 574 -19.02 -17.66 -8.22
C VAL A 574 -18.24 -18.57 -7.27
N LYS A 575 -18.63 -18.52 -5.99
CA LYS A 575 -18.07 -19.35 -4.92
C LYS A 575 -19.06 -20.45 -4.53
N ALA A 576 -18.56 -21.63 -4.21
CA ALA A 576 -19.39 -22.70 -3.67
C ALA A 576 -20.04 -22.27 -2.34
N GLY A 577 -21.33 -22.56 -2.19
CA GLY A 577 -22.10 -22.17 -1.00
C GLY A 577 -22.48 -20.69 -0.93
N GLU A 578 -22.30 -19.94 -2.00
CA GLU A 578 -22.74 -18.54 -2.08
C GLU A 578 -24.24 -18.47 -2.34
N GLU A 579 -24.96 -17.72 -1.49
CA GLU A 579 -26.39 -17.45 -1.69
C GLU A 579 -26.59 -16.38 -2.76
N TRP A 580 -27.47 -16.65 -3.70
CA TRP A 580 -27.84 -15.71 -4.73
C TRP A 580 -29.09 -14.93 -4.32
N LEU A 581 -29.05 -13.63 -4.56
CA LEU A 581 -30.11 -12.69 -4.15
C LEU A 581 -30.90 -12.20 -5.36
N ALA A 582 -32.08 -11.67 -5.11
CA ALA A 582 -32.85 -10.98 -6.15
C ALA A 582 -32.08 -9.74 -6.63
N GLY A 583 -31.95 -9.59 -7.94
CA GLY A 583 -31.15 -8.56 -8.58
C GLY A 583 -29.75 -9.00 -9.01
N ASP A 584 -29.29 -10.20 -8.56
CA ASP A 584 -28.02 -10.76 -9.03
C ASP A 584 -28.14 -11.15 -10.52
N GLU A 585 -27.17 -10.76 -11.33
CA GLU A 585 -27.00 -11.24 -12.69
C GLU A 585 -25.99 -12.38 -12.69
N ILE A 586 -26.43 -13.58 -13.03
CA ILE A 586 -25.59 -14.78 -13.09
C ILE A 586 -25.14 -14.99 -14.52
N ILE A 587 -23.82 -15.06 -14.74
CA ILE A 587 -23.19 -15.36 -16.02
C ILE A 587 -22.69 -16.80 -15.96
N TYR A 588 -23.10 -17.61 -16.92
CA TYR A 588 -22.84 -19.05 -16.92
C TYR A 588 -22.59 -19.58 -18.34
N ILE A 589 -22.03 -20.78 -18.43
CA ILE A 589 -21.93 -21.55 -19.67
C ILE A 589 -22.82 -22.77 -19.62
N LEU A 590 -23.48 -23.03 -20.74
CA LEU A 590 -24.31 -24.21 -20.97
C LEU A 590 -23.61 -25.16 -21.92
N HIS A 591 -23.57 -26.43 -21.60
CA HIS A 591 -23.12 -27.48 -22.50
C HIS A 591 -24.19 -27.76 -23.55
N ASP A 592 -23.87 -27.57 -24.84
CA ASP A 592 -24.72 -27.89 -25.98
C ASP A 592 -24.00 -28.90 -26.89
N PRO A 593 -24.27 -30.19 -26.76
CA PRO A 593 -23.56 -31.23 -27.48
C PRO A 593 -23.81 -31.23 -29.00
N ARG A 594 -24.77 -30.44 -29.49
CA ARG A 594 -25.16 -30.41 -30.91
C ARG A 594 -25.27 -29.03 -31.55
N PRO A 595 -24.35 -28.10 -31.34
CA PRO A 595 -24.46 -26.74 -31.87
C PRO A 595 -24.42 -26.68 -33.43
N LYS A 596 -23.79 -27.67 -34.09
CA LYS A 596 -23.70 -27.76 -35.55
C LYS A 596 -24.97 -28.25 -36.22
N LEU A 597 -25.79 -29.04 -35.51
CA LEU A 597 -27.06 -29.59 -36.04
C LEU A 597 -28.14 -28.51 -36.08
N LEU A 598 -28.24 -27.69 -35.05
CA LEU A 598 -29.17 -26.55 -35.00
C LEU A 598 -28.86 -25.50 -36.07
N LYS A 599 -27.57 -25.23 -36.38
CA LYS A 599 -27.18 -24.35 -37.50
C LYS A 599 -27.54 -24.91 -38.87
N ARG A 600 -27.48 -26.23 -39.08
CA ARG A 600 -27.92 -26.87 -40.33
C ARG A 600 -29.44 -26.82 -40.50
N LEU A 601 -30.18 -26.95 -39.43
CA LEU A 601 -31.66 -26.90 -39.47
C LEU A 601 -32.19 -25.47 -39.65
N SER A 602 -31.45 -24.45 -39.26
CA SER A 602 -31.82 -23.04 -39.41
C SER A 602 -31.51 -22.44 -40.80
N GLY A 603 -30.94 -23.21 -41.73
CA GLY A 603 -30.75 -22.80 -43.13
C GLY A 603 -29.71 -21.68 -43.37
N ASN A 604 -28.94 -21.31 -42.42
CA ASN A 604 -27.95 -20.24 -42.52
C ASN A 604 -26.65 -20.76 -43.12
N THR A 605 -26.52 -20.68 -44.44
CA THR A 605 -25.33 -21.09 -45.25
C THR A 605 -24.19 -20.07 -45.25
N MET A 606 -24.12 -19.16 -44.32
CA MET A 606 -22.92 -18.33 -44.18
C MET A 606 -21.82 -19.13 -43.49
N SER A 607 -20.85 -19.55 -44.27
CA SER A 607 -19.54 -20.00 -43.79
C SER A 607 -18.82 -18.80 -43.14
N SER A 608 -19.25 -18.40 -41.97
CA SER A 608 -18.41 -17.57 -41.16
C SER A 608 -17.25 -18.45 -40.75
N ARG A 609 -16.04 -18.14 -41.18
CA ARG A 609 -14.83 -18.49 -40.46
C ARG A 609 -15.15 -18.17 -39.02
N LEU A 610 -15.39 -19.20 -38.21
CA LEU A 610 -15.46 -19.10 -36.77
C LEU A 610 -14.09 -18.56 -36.36
N ALA A 611 -13.97 -17.25 -36.30
CA ALA A 611 -13.02 -16.69 -35.40
C ALA A 611 -13.33 -17.37 -34.06
N LEU A 612 -12.36 -17.97 -33.45
CA LEU A 612 -12.40 -18.66 -32.14
C LEU A 612 -12.82 -17.70 -31.00
N GLU A 613 -13.46 -16.60 -31.31
CA GLU A 613 -13.41 -15.38 -30.52
C GLU A 613 -14.68 -15.05 -29.79
N LYS A 614 -15.82 -15.60 -30.14
CA LYS A 614 -17.06 -15.33 -29.38
C LYS A 614 -17.89 -16.60 -29.29
N LEU A 615 -18.09 -17.05 -28.05
CA LEU A 615 -19.14 -18.00 -27.74
C LEU A 615 -20.50 -17.38 -28.12
N PRO A 616 -21.42 -18.15 -28.74
CA PRO A 616 -22.73 -17.61 -29.07
C PRO A 616 -23.44 -17.18 -27.76
N GLU A 617 -23.87 -15.93 -27.71
CA GLU A 617 -24.74 -15.44 -26.62
C GLU A 617 -26.09 -16.16 -26.71
N VAL A 618 -26.54 -16.67 -25.58
CA VAL A 618 -27.92 -17.16 -25.42
C VAL A 618 -28.69 -16.03 -24.76
N GLU A 619 -29.60 -15.42 -25.50
CA GLU A 619 -30.60 -14.55 -24.90
C GLU A 619 -31.44 -15.39 -23.94
N GLU A 620 -31.40 -15.10 -22.66
CA GLU A 620 -32.12 -15.70 -21.53
C GLU A 620 -32.57 -17.18 -21.72
N VAL A 621 -32.15 -18.08 -20.84
CA VAL A 621 -32.78 -19.40 -20.73
C VAL A 621 -34.25 -19.18 -20.32
N PRO A 622 -35.25 -19.52 -21.17
CA PRO A 622 -36.64 -19.36 -20.80
C PRO A 622 -36.94 -20.24 -19.59
N ILE A 623 -37.16 -19.61 -18.46
CA ILE A 623 -37.65 -20.31 -17.26
C ILE A 623 -39.14 -20.41 -17.43
N ALA A 624 -39.67 -21.64 -17.60
CA ALA A 624 -41.10 -21.85 -17.67
C ALA A 624 -41.79 -21.25 -16.44
N GLU A 625 -42.77 -20.39 -16.65
CA GLU A 625 -43.59 -19.86 -15.54
C GLU A 625 -44.20 -21.04 -14.78
N PRO A 626 -44.26 -20.96 -13.41
CA PRO A 626 -44.90 -21.98 -12.64
C PRO A 626 -46.36 -22.06 -13.10
N VAL A 627 -46.78 -23.23 -13.59
CA VAL A 627 -48.17 -23.51 -13.88
C VAL A 627 -48.96 -23.20 -12.62
N GLN A 628 -49.79 -22.16 -12.63
CA GLN A 628 -50.73 -21.87 -11.55
C GLN A 628 -51.61 -23.11 -11.37
N GLY A 629 -51.35 -23.84 -10.29
CA GLY A 629 -52.15 -24.99 -9.92
C GLY A 629 -53.61 -24.59 -9.76
N GLN A 630 -54.44 -25.08 -10.64
CA GLN A 630 -55.87 -25.05 -10.44
C GLN A 630 -56.18 -25.68 -9.08
N SER A 631 -56.57 -24.87 -8.10
CA SER A 631 -57.21 -25.35 -6.90
C SER A 631 -58.54 -25.99 -7.30
N LYS A 632 -58.56 -27.30 -7.46
CA LYS A 632 -59.82 -28.06 -7.41
C LYS A 632 -60.29 -28.07 -5.98
N SER A 633 -61.36 -27.31 -5.72
CA SER A 633 -62.24 -27.46 -4.59
C SER A 633 -62.80 -28.88 -4.58
N ILE A 634 -62.58 -29.62 -3.50
CA ILE A 634 -63.54 -30.55 -2.90
C ILE A 634 -63.54 -30.31 -1.40
#